data_bdf2522b784c5d29655de73ab32125bf
#
_entry.id   bdf2522b784c5d29655de73ab32125bf
#
_cell.length_a   1.000
_cell.length_b   1.000
_cell.length_c   1.000
_cell.angle_alpha   90.00
_cell.angle_beta   90.00
_cell.angle_gamma   90.00
#
_symmetry.space_group_name_H-M   'P 1'
#
loop_
_entity.id
_entity.type
_entity.pdbx_description
1 polymer ?
#
loop_
_entity_poly.entity_id
_entity_poly.type
_entity_poly.pdbx_seq_one_letter_code
_entity_poly.pdbx_strand_id
1 'polypeptide(L)'
;MGKAKQTRKFAAVKRIINPKDQRLKVNDKSKDIKKKEKPKQEVSSLNGIKIREMEKAKVGMYFEHNTQLGPPYQILLDTNFINFSIQHKLDIFKSLMDCLLAKAIPCITDCVVAELEKMGHRFRLALRLTKDPRFRRLTCNHKGTYADDCLVDRVKQHRCYMVGTNDKDLKRRLRKVPGVPLISVANHKYAVERISEDLAGL
;
A
#
# COMPACT_ATOMS: atom_id res chain seq x y z
N MET A 1 1.48 56.34 31.05
CA MET A 1 1.89 55.02 30.54
C MET A 1 0.67 54.10 30.56
N GLY A 2 0.10 53.82 29.39
CA GLY A 2 -1.08 52.96 29.24
C GLY A 2 -0.72 51.48 29.37
N LYS A 3 -1.43 50.76 30.26
CA LYS A 3 -1.28 49.30 30.39
C LYS A 3 -1.77 48.62 29.11
N ALA A 4 -0.92 47.84 28.47
CA ALA A 4 -1.26 46.99 27.32
C ALA A 4 -2.36 46.00 27.71
N LYS A 5 -3.49 45.98 26.97
CA LYS A 5 -4.56 45.00 27.15
C LYS A 5 -4.00 43.58 26.82
N GLN A 6 -4.00 42.71 27.82
CA GLN A 6 -3.69 41.29 27.60
C GLN A 6 -4.70 40.68 26.63
N THR A 7 -4.22 40.10 25.55
CA THR A 7 -5.03 39.32 24.62
C THR A 7 -5.60 38.07 25.34
N ARG A 8 -6.92 37.88 25.25
CA ARG A 8 -7.60 36.71 25.84
C ARG A 8 -7.06 35.44 25.23
N LYS A 9 -6.60 34.52 26.08
CA LYS A 9 -6.17 33.19 25.66
C LYS A 9 -7.37 32.42 25.04
N PHE A 10 -7.15 31.66 23.97
CA PHE A 10 -8.17 30.86 23.28
C PHE A 10 -8.97 29.92 24.21
N ALA A 11 -8.37 29.46 25.31
CA ALA A 11 -9.00 28.60 26.31
C ALA A 11 -10.17 29.31 27.10
N ALA A 12 -10.34 30.62 26.97
CA ALA A 12 -11.40 31.36 27.66
C ALA A 12 -12.70 31.55 26.83
N VAL A 13 -12.75 30.99 25.60
CA VAL A 13 -13.94 31.04 24.76
C VAL A 13 -14.97 30.06 25.31
N LYS A 14 -16.15 30.54 25.74
CA LYS A 14 -17.27 29.71 26.17
C LYS A 14 -17.67 28.79 25.01
N ARG A 15 -17.90 27.53 25.30
CA ARG A 15 -18.43 26.59 24.30
C ARG A 15 -19.73 27.11 23.72
N ILE A 16 -19.82 27.18 22.39
CA ILE A 16 -20.98 27.72 21.66
C ILE A 16 -22.21 26.80 21.82
N ILE A 17 -21.96 25.51 22.05
CA ILE A 17 -23.01 24.51 22.21
C ILE A 17 -22.90 23.90 23.61
N ASN A 18 -24.00 23.97 24.37
CA ASN A 18 -24.11 23.35 25.69
C ASN A 18 -24.35 21.83 25.52
N PRO A 19 -23.69 20.95 26.31
CA PRO A 19 -23.97 19.50 26.26
C PRO A 19 -25.43 19.11 26.51
N LYS A 20 -26.21 20.02 27.11
CA LYS A 20 -27.67 19.87 27.37
C LYS A 20 -28.56 20.50 26.28
N ASP A 21 -28.01 20.93 25.16
CA ASP A 21 -28.77 21.54 24.07
C ASP A 21 -29.76 20.51 23.48
N GLN A 22 -31.03 20.90 23.38
CA GLN A 22 -32.11 20.05 22.87
C GLN A 22 -31.84 19.57 21.43
N ARG A 23 -31.04 20.29 20.65
CA ARG A 23 -30.66 19.90 19.30
C ARG A 23 -29.78 18.64 19.28
N LEU A 24 -29.01 18.37 20.35
CA LEU A 24 -28.21 17.17 20.47
C LEU A 24 -29.06 15.92 20.76
N LYS A 25 -30.19 16.09 21.48
CA LYS A 25 -31.14 15.00 21.78
C LYS A 25 -31.92 14.52 20.56
N VAL A 26 -32.11 15.35 19.55
CA VAL A 26 -32.74 14.96 18.28
C VAL A 26 -31.84 14.00 17.50
N ASN A 27 -30.54 14.16 17.60
CA ASN A 27 -29.58 13.25 16.97
C ASN A 27 -29.48 11.89 17.69
N ASP A 28 -29.76 11.82 18.99
CA ASP A 28 -29.76 10.54 19.71
C ASP A 28 -30.97 9.67 19.34
N LYS A 29 -32.14 10.26 19.07
CA LYS A 29 -33.33 9.50 18.61
C LYS A 29 -33.14 8.93 17.20
N SER A 30 -32.37 9.55 16.34
CA SER A 30 -32.06 9.03 15.02
C SER A 30 -31.00 7.91 15.04
N LYS A 31 -30.20 7.81 16.11
CA LYS A 31 -29.23 6.73 16.31
C LYS A 31 -29.88 5.45 16.85
N ASP A 32 -30.97 5.56 17.61
CA ASP A 32 -31.68 4.39 18.15
C ASP A 32 -32.40 3.59 17.06
N ILE A 33 -32.75 4.21 15.92
CA ILE A 33 -33.43 3.51 14.81
C ILE A 33 -32.43 2.72 13.92
N LYS A 34 -31.12 2.94 14.07
CA LYS A 34 -30.09 2.24 13.30
C LYS A 34 -29.18 1.31 14.14
N LYS A 35 -29.55 0.95 15.33
CA LYS A 35 -29.00 -0.24 15.97
C LYS A 35 -29.55 -1.46 15.24
N LYS A 36 -28.95 -1.77 14.09
CA LYS A 36 -29.02 -3.11 13.52
C LYS A 36 -28.54 -4.04 14.62
N GLU A 37 -29.43 -4.92 15.06
CA GLU A 37 -29.10 -6.01 15.95
C GLU A 37 -27.84 -6.69 15.42
N LYS A 38 -26.76 -6.58 16.18
CA LYS A 38 -25.61 -7.45 15.95
C LYS A 38 -26.13 -8.87 16.16
N PRO A 39 -25.90 -9.81 15.25
CA PRO A 39 -26.32 -11.17 15.45
C PRO A 39 -25.79 -11.62 16.81
N LYS A 40 -26.69 -12.09 17.69
CA LYS A 40 -26.33 -12.69 18.98
C LYS A 40 -25.41 -13.87 18.62
N GLN A 41 -24.15 -13.75 18.90
CA GLN A 41 -23.23 -14.87 18.81
C GLN A 41 -23.69 -15.88 19.87
N GLU A 42 -24.18 -17.02 19.44
CA GLU A 42 -24.48 -18.12 20.32
C GLU A 42 -23.18 -18.56 20.98
N VAL A 43 -23.15 -18.39 22.29
CA VAL A 43 -22.00 -18.80 23.10
C VAL A 43 -22.26 -20.25 23.48
N SER A 44 -21.70 -21.19 22.75
CA SER A 44 -21.69 -22.58 23.14
C SER A 44 -20.72 -22.76 24.31
N SER A 45 -21.23 -23.22 25.44
CA SER A 45 -20.43 -23.55 26.62
C SER A 45 -20.15 -25.04 26.64
N LEU A 46 -18.92 -25.45 26.37
CA LEU A 46 -18.41 -26.77 26.67
C LEU A 46 -17.52 -26.68 27.91
N ASN A 47 -17.91 -27.38 28.95
CA ASN A 47 -17.15 -27.51 30.22
C ASN A 47 -16.82 -26.18 30.92
N GLY A 48 -17.74 -25.23 30.98
CA GLY A 48 -17.58 -23.98 31.73
C GLY A 48 -16.66 -22.96 31.10
N ILE A 49 -16.06 -23.25 29.95
CA ILE A 49 -15.21 -22.33 29.20
C ILE A 49 -16.08 -21.63 28.14
N LYS A 50 -16.20 -20.31 28.22
CA LYS A 50 -16.91 -19.50 27.23
C LYS A 50 -16.08 -19.45 25.95
N ILE A 51 -16.43 -20.26 24.97
CA ILE A 51 -15.78 -20.25 23.65
C ILE A 51 -16.46 -19.16 22.84
N ARG A 52 -15.69 -18.13 22.46
CA ARG A 52 -16.12 -17.10 21.54
C ARG A 52 -15.80 -17.56 20.13
N GLU A 53 -16.81 -17.98 19.38
CA GLU A 53 -16.63 -18.24 17.95
C GLU A 53 -16.34 -16.94 17.24
N MET A 54 -15.10 -16.79 16.77
CA MET A 54 -14.74 -15.73 15.83
C MET A 54 -15.05 -16.21 14.43
N GLU A 55 -15.66 -15.35 13.60
CA GLU A 55 -15.81 -15.63 12.18
C GLU A 55 -14.44 -16.03 11.60
N LYS A 56 -14.36 -17.26 11.12
CA LYS A 56 -13.15 -17.75 10.46
C LYS A 56 -12.91 -16.88 9.24
N ALA A 57 -11.87 -16.04 9.27
CA ALA A 57 -11.41 -15.35 8.08
C ALA A 57 -11.31 -16.38 6.97
N LYS A 58 -11.79 -16.07 5.77
CA LYS A 58 -11.72 -16.98 4.62
C LYS A 58 -10.26 -17.29 4.36
N VAL A 59 -9.78 -18.40 4.90
CA VAL A 59 -8.39 -18.85 4.84
C VAL A 59 -7.93 -18.98 3.38
N GLY A 60 -8.84 -19.32 2.46
CA GLY A 60 -8.58 -19.37 1.04
C GLY A 60 -8.07 -18.06 0.41
N MET A 61 -8.35 -16.88 1.02
CA MET A 61 -7.77 -15.63 0.52
C MET A 61 -6.26 -15.49 0.76
N TYR A 62 -5.72 -16.19 1.74
CA TYR A 62 -4.30 -16.14 2.07
C TYR A 62 -3.47 -17.16 1.31
N PHE A 63 -4.12 -18.24 0.81
CA PHE A 63 -3.50 -19.35 0.08
C PHE A 63 -3.88 -19.37 -1.40
N GLU A 64 -4.39 -18.28 -1.97
CA GLU A 64 -4.58 -18.19 -3.41
C GLU A 64 -3.20 -18.26 -4.09
N HIS A 65 -2.88 -19.43 -4.61
CA HIS A 65 -1.70 -19.62 -5.43
C HIS A 65 -1.87 -18.86 -6.75
N ASN A 66 -0.96 -17.94 -7.03
CA ASN A 66 -1.00 -17.19 -8.28
C ASN A 66 -0.28 -17.95 -9.39
N THR A 67 -1.02 -18.74 -10.14
CA THR A 67 -0.50 -19.52 -11.27
C THR A 67 0.04 -18.70 -12.43
N GLN A 68 -0.28 -17.41 -12.49
CA GLN A 68 0.22 -16.50 -13.55
C GLN A 68 1.61 -15.94 -13.25
N LEU A 69 2.10 -16.15 -12.03
CA LEU A 69 3.41 -15.70 -11.60
C LEU A 69 4.45 -16.79 -11.86
N GLY A 70 5.34 -16.55 -12.79
CA GLY A 70 6.41 -17.49 -13.13
C GLY A 70 7.61 -16.78 -13.74
N PRO A 71 8.79 -17.41 -13.73
CA PRO A 71 9.97 -16.85 -14.37
C PRO A 71 9.79 -16.80 -15.92
N PRO A 72 10.22 -15.74 -16.58
CA PRO A 72 10.90 -14.56 -16.04
C PRO A 72 9.93 -13.61 -15.32
N TYR A 73 10.27 -13.28 -14.06
CA TYR A 73 9.43 -12.41 -13.24
C TYR A 73 9.40 -10.98 -13.77
N GLN A 74 8.22 -10.43 -13.98
CA GLN A 74 8.03 -9.04 -14.39
C GLN A 74 7.77 -8.18 -13.15
N ILE A 75 8.63 -7.19 -12.91
CA ILE A 75 8.61 -6.39 -11.69
C ILE A 75 8.31 -4.95 -12.03
N LEU A 76 7.15 -4.45 -11.63
CA LEU A 76 6.79 -3.05 -11.75
C LEU A 76 7.55 -2.24 -10.70
N LEU A 77 8.28 -1.23 -11.12
CA LEU A 77 9.06 -0.39 -10.24
C LEU A 77 8.36 0.93 -9.99
N ASP A 78 8.30 1.30 -8.72
CA ASP A 78 7.83 2.58 -8.24
C ASP A 78 8.98 3.62 -8.20
N THR A 79 8.64 4.91 -8.27
CA THR A 79 9.56 6.04 -8.19
C THR A 79 10.41 5.99 -6.91
N ASN A 80 9.76 5.73 -5.78
CA ASN A 80 10.42 5.61 -4.48
C ASN A 80 11.41 4.44 -4.44
N PHE A 81 11.04 3.29 -5.00
CA PHE A 81 11.91 2.11 -5.04
C PHE A 81 13.19 2.36 -5.83
N ILE A 82 13.07 3.01 -6.99
CA ILE A 82 14.23 3.38 -7.82
C ILE A 82 15.16 4.32 -7.04
N ASN A 83 14.59 5.33 -6.38
CA ASN A 83 15.35 6.29 -5.59
C ASN A 83 16.07 5.64 -4.40
N PHE A 84 15.40 4.80 -3.64
CA PHE A 84 16.03 4.06 -2.53
C PHE A 84 17.13 3.13 -3.03
N SER A 85 16.95 2.46 -4.17
CA SER A 85 17.98 1.62 -4.77
C SER A 85 19.25 2.41 -5.10
N ILE A 86 19.09 3.61 -5.65
CA ILE A 86 20.22 4.52 -5.92
C ILE A 86 20.89 4.99 -4.62
N GLN A 87 20.11 5.37 -3.61
CA GLN A 87 20.65 5.81 -2.31
C GLN A 87 21.47 4.71 -1.63
N HIS A 88 21.02 3.48 -1.71
CA HIS A 88 21.70 2.32 -1.16
C HIS A 88 22.77 1.74 -2.09
N LYS A 89 23.02 2.37 -3.24
CA LYS A 89 24.01 1.93 -4.26
C LYS A 89 23.78 0.49 -4.73
N LEU A 90 22.50 0.08 -4.84
CA LEU A 90 22.13 -1.24 -5.31
C LEU A 90 22.02 -1.25 -6.84
N ASP A 91 22.61 -2.24 -7.49
CA ASP A 91 22.32 -2.54 -8.89
C ASP A 91 20.96 -3.26 -8.96
N ILE A 92 19.96 -2.58 -9.56
CA ILE A 92 18.60 -3.08 -9.61
C ILE A 92 18.52 -4.45 -10.28
N PHE A 93 19.21 -4.65 -11.39
CA PHE A 93 19.16 -5.88 -12.15
C PHE A 93 19.76 -7.05 -11.39
N LYS A 94 20.97 -6.87 -10.90
CA LYS A 94 21.70 -7.89 -10.15
C LYS A 94 20.97 -8.23 -8.85
N SER A 95 20.61 -7.20 -8.08
CA SER A 95 19.98 -7.39 -6.77
C SER A 95 18.59 -8.02 -6.87
N LEU A 96 17.84 -7.78 -7.97
CA LEU A 96 16.56 -8.46 -8.20
C LEU A 96 16.75 -9.94 -8.52
N MET A 97 17.73 -10.27 -9.36
CA MET A 97 18.06 -11.66 -9.68
C MET A 97 18.58 -12.41 -8.46
N ASP A 98 19.44 -11.79 -7.66
CA ASP A 98 19.96 -12.37 -6.42
C ASP A 98 18.84 -12.61 -5.38
N CYS A 99 17.86 -11.71 -5.32
CA CYS A 99 16.73 -11.81 -4.40
C CYS A 99 15.71 -12.89 -4.80
N LEU A 100 15.47 -13.05 -6.11
CA LEU A 100 14.45 -13.97 -6.64
C LEU A 100 15.02 -15.31 -7.08
N LEU A 101 16.35 -15.46 -7.11
CA LEU A 101 17.09 -16.63 -7.64
C LEU A 101 16.62 -17.03 -9.05
N ALA A 102 16.09 -16.08 -9.80
CA ALA A 102 15.54 -16.30 -11.13
C ALA A 102 15.68 -15.07 -12.01
N LYS A 103 15.46 -15.23 -13.33
CA LYS A 103 15.47 -14.13 -14.27
C LYS A 103 14.35 -13.13 -13.93
N ALA A 104 14.75 -11.88 -13.69
CA ALA A 104 13.87 -10.75 -13.38
C ALA A 104 13.94 -9.71 -14.49
N ILE A 105 12.77 -9.20 -14.90
CA ILE A 105 12.64 -8.14 -15.90
C ILE A 105 12.01 -6.93 -15.21
N PRO A 106 12.79 -5.90 -14.87
CA PRO A 106 12.22 -4.69 -14.29
C PRO A 106 11.42 -3.93 -15.36
N CYS A 107 10.20 -3.58 -14.99
CA CYS A 107 9.24 -2.88 -15.84
C CYS A 107 8.97 -1.50 -15.27
N ILE A 108 8.95 -0.49 -16.15
CA ILE A 108 8.67 0.90 -15.77
C ILE A 108 7.50 1.41 -16.58
N THR A 109 6.51 2.03 -15.92
CA THR A 109 5.36 2.64 -16.59
C THR A 109 5.67 4.08 -17.00
N ASP A 110 4.99 4.57 -18.02
CA ASP A 110 5.12 5.97 -18.45
C ASP A 110 4.76 6.96 -17.34
N CYS A 111 3.83 6.60 -16.45
CA CYS A 111 3.45 7.43 -15.31
C CYS A 111 4.59 7.60 -14.30
N VAL A 112 5.35 6.53 -14.03
CA VAL A 112 6.54 6.58 -13.17
C VAL A 112 7.61 7.49 -13.79
N VAL A 113 7.83 7.38 -15.10
CA VAL A 113 8.78 8.26 -15.79
C VAL A 113 8.35 9.71 -15.74
N ALA A 114 7.06 10.00 -16.02
CA ALA A 114 6.51 11.34 -15.96
C ALA A 114 6.57 11.94 -14.54
N GLU A 115 6.40 11.12 -13.50
CA GLU A 115 6.56 11.57 -12.12
C GLU A 115 8.02 11.91 -11.81
N LEU A 116 8.96 11.07 -12.22
CA LEU A 116 10.40 11.36 -12.07
C LEU A 116 10.83 12.65 -12.81
N GLU A 117 10.25 12.92 -13.99
CA GLU A 117 10.48 14.16 -14.73
C GLU A 117 9.94 15.39 -13.98
N LYS A 118 8.75 15.28 -13.37
CA LYS A 118 8.15 16.35 -12.55
C LYS A 118 8.97 16.66 -11.31
N MET A 119 9.61 15.66 -10.69
CA MET A 119 10.46 15.84 -9.52
C MET A 119 11.78 16.54 -9.82
N GLY A 120 12.15 16.67 -11.08
CA GLY A 120 13.23 17.51 -11.58
C GLY A 120 14.64 17.06 -11.19
N HIS A 121 15.51 18.03 -10.88
CA HIS A 121 16.96 17.83 -10.76
C HIS A 121 17.38 16.78 -9.70
N ARG A 122 16.61 16.67 -8.60
CA ARG A 122 16.92 15.73 -7.51
C ARG A 122 16.90 14.28 -7.95
N PHE A 123 16.08 13.93 -8.95
CA PHE A 123 15.88 12.57 -9.46
C PHE A 123 16.55 12.34 -10.83
N ARG A 124 17.50 13.21 -11.21
CA ARG A 124 18.20 13.11 -12.49
C ARG A 124 18.92 11.77 -12.69
N LEU A 125 19.48 11.19 -11.62
CA LEU A 125 20.10 9.88 -11.68
C LEU A 125 19.07 8.78 -11.93
N ALA A 126 17.93 8.85 -11.28
CA ALA A 126 16.82 7.91 -11.49
C ALA A 126 16.35 7.99 -12.95
N LEU A 127 16.13 9.19 -13.49
CA LEU A 127 15.78 9.39 -14.90
C LEU A 127 16.82 8.84 -15.88
N ARG A 128 18.10 8.99 -15.57
CA ARG A 128 19.17 8.40 -16.41
C ARG A 128 19.08 6.87 -16.38
N LEU A 129 18.83 6.31 -15.23
CA LEU A 129 18.72 4.87 -15.03
C LEU A 129 17.50 4.29 -15.75
N THR A 130 16.36 4.96 -15.74
CA THR A 130 15.15 4.51 -16.45
C THR A 130 15.28 4.50 -17.98
N LYS A 131 16.31 5.16 -18.54
CA LYS A 131 16.63 5.12 -19.98
C LYS A 131 17.48 3.92 -20.40
N ASP A 132 17.90 3.08 -19.47
CA ASP A 132 18.66 1.87 -19.77
C ASP A 132 17.75 0.89 -20.55
N PRO A 133 18.22 0.35 -21.70
CA PRO A 133 17.45 -0.55 -22.55
C PRO A 133 17.08 -1.88 -21.88
N ARG A 134 17.69 -2.21 -20.75
CA ARG A 134 17.36 -3.40 -19.96
C ARG A 134 16.02 -3.29 -19.24
N PHE A 135 15.51 -2.06 -19.02
CA PHE A 135 14.17 -1.85 -18.48
C PHE A 135 13.13 -2.03 -19.58
N ARG A 136 12.10 -2.80 -19.26
CA ARG A 136 10.93 -2.90 -20.11
C ARG A 136 10.00 -1.72 -19.86
N ARG A 137 9.84 -0.87 -20.86
CA ARG A 137 8.91 0.25 -20.79
C ARG A 137 7.49 -0.22 -21.11
N LEU A 138 6.54 0.17 -20.28
CA LEU A 138 5.11 -0.15 -20.42
C LEU A 138 4.35 1.15 -20.67
N THR A 139 3.68 1.22 -21.81
CA THR A 139 2.83 2.37 -22.17
C THR A 139 1.55 2.40 -21.33
N CYS A 140 1.06 3.60 -21.05
CA CYS A 140 -0.13 3.85 -20.26
C CYS A 140 -1.21 4.54 -21.10
N ASN A 141 -2.42 3.95 -21.16
CA ASN A 141 -3.56 4.47 -21.92
C ASN A 141 -4.69 5.01 -21.01
N HIS A 142 -4.42 5.19 -19.71
CA HIS A 142 -5.42 5.70 -18.76
C HIS A 142 -5.36 7.22 -18.61
N LYS A 143 -6.46 7.82 -18.16
CA LYS A 143 -6.53 9.23 -17.78
C LYS A 143 -5.89 9.40 -16.39
N GLY A 144 -5.08 10.45 -16.23
CA GLY A 144 -4.39 10.73 -14.98
C GLY A 144 -2.90 10.37 -15.03
N THR A 145 -2.12 10.97 -14.14
CA THR A 145 -0.65 10.89 -14.12
C THR A 145 -0.09 10.35 -12.81
N TYR A 146 -0.95 9.86 -11.91
CA TYR A 146 -0.51 9.28 -10.65
C TYR A 146 0.07 7.89 -10.88
N ALA A 147 1.36 7.74 -10.56
CA ALA A 147 2.07 6.48 -10.75
C ALA A 147 1.49 5.37 -9.87
N ASP A 148 1.14 5.65 -8.62
CA ASP A 148 0.57 4.69 -7.69
C ASP A 148 -0.74 4.08 -8.19
N ASP A 149 -1.65 4.91 -8.71
CA ASP A 149 -2.92 4.44 -9.24
C ASP A 149 -2.70 3.57 -10.48
N CYS A 150 -1.80 3.99 -11.37
CA CYS A 150 -1.41 3.22 -12.53
C CYS A 150 -0.87 1.83 -12.17
N LEU A 151 0.01 1.76 -11.15
CA LEU A 151 0.59 0.49 -10.69
C LEU A 151 -0.48 -0.43 -10.10
N VAL A 152 -1.37 0.12 -9.26
CA VAL A 152 -2.46 -0.66 -8.64
C VAL A 152 -3.44 -1.19 -9.68
N ASP A 153 -3.84 -0.36 -10.64
CA ASP A 153 -4.81 -0.77 -11.65
C ASP A 153 -4.22 -1.81 -12.62
N ARG A 154 -2.95 -1.67 -12.97
CA ARG A 154 -2.26 -2.64 -13.82
C ARG A 154 -2.14 -4.01 -13.15
N VAL A 155 -1.84 -4.02 -11.86
CA VAL A 155 -1.75 -5.26 -11.07
C VAL A 155 -3.12 -5.93 -10.87
N LYS A 156 -4.19 -5.14 -10.75
CA LYS A 156 -5.56 -5.68 -10.71
C LYS A 156 -5.97 -6.34 -12.02
N GLN A 157 -5.54 -5.75 -13.15
CA GLN A 157 -5.84 -6.30 -14.48
C GLN A 157 -5.01 -7.55 -14.79
N HIS A 158 -3.75 -7.55 -14.41
CA HIS A 158 -2.80 -8.62 -14.73
C HIS A 158 -2.02 -9.03 -13.48
N ARG A 159 -2.27 -10.23 -12.98
CA ARG A 159 -1.63 -10.77 -11.77
C ARG A 159 -0.22 -11.35 -12.02
N CYS A 160 0.31 -11.23 -13.23
CA CYS A 160 1.66 -11.69 -13.58
C CYS A 160 2.78 -10.77 -13.08
N TYR A 161 2.43 -9.64 -12.49
CA TYR A 161 3.38 -8.66 -12.03
C TYR A 161 3.67 -8.77 -10.54
N MET A 162 4.95 -8.58 -10.20
CA MET A 162 5.40 -8.23 -8.85
C MET A 162 5.57 -6.71 -8.77
N VAL A 163 5.51 -6.12 -7.58
CA VAL A 163 5.66 -4.68 -7.42
C VAL A 163 6.80 -4.36 -6.46
N GLY A 164 7.76 -3.58 -6.95
CA GLY A 164 8.85 -3.00 -6.14
C GLY A 164 8.46 -1.63 -5.63
N THR A 165 8.19 -1.52 -4.32
CA THR A 165 7.90 -0.24 -3.68
C THR A 165 8.32 -0.21 -2.21
N ASN A 166 8.74 0.95 -1.74
CA ASN A 166 9.00 1.21 -0.32
C ASN A 166 7.91 2.07 0.32
N ASP A 167 6.98 2.60 -0.48
CA ASP A 167 5.89 3.41 0.05
C ASP A 167 4.91 2.56 0.86
N LYS A 168 4.61 3.02 2.09
CA LYS A 168 3.72 2.35 3.03
C LYS A 168 2.26 2.36 2.58
N ASP A 169 1.82 3.47 1.97
CA ASP A 169 0.44 3.63 1.54
C ASP A 169 0.16 2.82 0.28
N LEU A 170 1.09 2.83 -0.69
CA LEU A 170 1.01 1.96 -1.86
C LEU A 170 1.07 0.48 -1.47
N LYS A 171 1.95 0.06 -0.56
CA LYS A 171 1.97 -1.30 -0.01
C LYS A 171 0.63 -1.70 0.62
N ARG A 172 0.01 -0.79 1.41
CA ARG A 172 -1.30 -1.04 2.04
C ARG A 172 -2.40 -1.28 0.99
N ARG A 173 -2.37 -0.54 -0.12
CA ARG A 173 -3.30 -0.70 -1.25
C ARG A 173 -3.06 -2.02 -1.98
N LEU A 174 -1.81 -2.34 -2.30
CA LEU A 174 -1.43 -3.57 -3.00
C LEU A 174 -1.70 -4.83 -2.18
N ARG A 175 -1.55 -4.77 -0.86
CA ARG A 175 -1.87 -5.90 0.04
C ARG A 175 -3.35 -6.30 0.02
N LYS A 176 -4.24 -5.44 -0.47
CA LYS A 176 -5.65 -5.77 -0.68
C LYS A 176 -5.88 -6.59 -1.96
N VAL A 177 -4.92 -6.62 -2.86
CA VAL A 177 -4.97 -7.44 -4.08
C VAL A 177 -4.31 -8.79 -3.77
N PRO A 178 -5.05 -9.90 -3.85
CA PRO A 178 -4.50 -11.23 -3.54
C PRO A 178 -3.51 -11.69 -4.61
N GLY A 179 -2.52 -12.49 -4.21
CA GLY A 179 -1.58 -13.13 -5.13
C GLY A 179 -0.52 -12.23 -5.77
N VAL A 180 -0.30 -11.02 -5.22
CA VAL A 180 0.70 -10.07 -5.72
C VAL A 180 1.85 -9.97 -4.73
N PRO A 181 3.06 -10.45 -5.08
CA PRO A 181 4.24 -10.28 -4.27
C PRO A 181 4.74 -8.84 -4.32
N LEU A 182 5.27 -8.38 -3.20
CA LEU A 182 5.86 -7.06 -3.05
C LEU A 182 7.35 -7.18 -2.77
N ILE A 183 8.13 -6.33 -3.42
CA ILE A 183 9.58 -6.22 -3.20
C ILE A 183 9.86 -4.86 -2.55
N SER A 184 10.68 -4.86 -1.52
CA SER A 184 11.10 -3.64 -0.85
C SER A 184 12.60 -3.62 -0.59
N VAL A 185 13.14 -2.43 -0.45
CA VAL A 185 14.53 -2.24 -0.04
C VAL A 185 14.59 -2.25 1.48
N ALA A 186 15.33 -3.18 2.06
CA ALA A 186 15.57 -3.29 3.49
C ALA A 186 17.03 -3.66 3.75
N ASN A 187 17.70 -2.99 4.69
CA ASN A 187 19.08 -3.31 5.11
C ASN A 187 20.06 -3.49 3.94
N HIS A 188 20.07 -2.57 2.97
CA HIS A 188 20.90 -2.62 1.77
C HIS A 188 20.70 -3.86 0.88
N LYS A 189 19.55 -4.52 0.99
CA LYS A 189 19.15 -5.68 0.16
C LYS A 189 17.69 -5.54 -0.25
N TYR A 190 17.29 -6.32 -1.26
CA TYR A 190 15.88 -6.48 -1.57
C TYR A 190 15.28 -7.59 -0.71
N ALA A 191 14.07 -7.35 -0.25
CA ALA A 191 13.27 -8.31 0.50
C ALA A 191 11.92 -8.50 -0.19
N VAL A 192 11.49 -9.74 -0.33
CA VAL A 192 10.21 -10.09 -0.95
C VAL A 192 9.19 -10.37 0.14
N GLU A 193 8.01 -9.83 -0.02
CA GLU A 193 6.85 -10.10 0.81
C GLU A 193 5.81 -10.88 -0.03
N ARG A 194 5.19 -11.92 0.52
CA ARG A 194 4.10 -12.69 -0.09
C ARG A 194 4.46 -13.52 -1.33
N ILE A 195 5.62 -14.09 -1.37
CA ILE A 195 5.88 -15.21 -2.26
C ILE A 195 5.35 -16.49 -1.59
N SER A 196 4.61 -17.32 -2.32
CA SER A 196 4.28 -18.67 -1.87
C SER A 196 5.58 -19.48 -1.77
N GLU A 197 5.71 -20.29 -0.72
CA GLU A 197 6.90 -21.11 -0.47
C GLU A 197 7.20 -22.07 -1.64
N ASP A 198 6.18 -22.47 -2.39
CA ASP A 198 6.30 -23.32 -3.59
C ASP A 198 7.12 -22.66 -4.73
N LEU A 199 7.20 -21.32 -4.76
CA LEU A 199 8.02 -20.58 -5.73
C LEU A 199 9.42 -20.26 -5.18
N ALA A 200 9.61 -20.33 -3.88
CA ALA A 200 10.91 -20.10 -3.22
C ALA A 200 11.77 -21.38 -3.10
N GLY A 201 11.22 -22.52 -3.46
CA GLY A 201 11.82 -23.86 -3.30
C GLY A 201 12.49 -24.42 -4.56
N LEU A 202 12.99 -23.56 -5.45
CA LEU A 202 13.85 -23.96 -6.57
C LEU A 202 15.30 -23.63 -6.27
#